data_cdfa76d4f287d8a8462b5f7dc39543d4
#
_entry.id   cdfa76d4f287d8a8462b5f7dc39543d4
#
_cell.length_a   1.000
_cell.length_b   1.000
_cell.length_c   1.000
_cell.angle_alpha   90.00
_cell.angle_beta   90.00
_cell.angle_gamma   90.00
#
_symmetry.space_group_name_H-M   'P 1'
#
loop_
_entity.id
_entity.type
_entity.pdbx_description
1 polymer ?
#
loop_
_entity_poly.entity_id
_entity_poly.type
_entity_poly.pdbx_seq_one_letter_code
_entity_poly.pdbx_strand_id
1 'polypeptide(L)' 'MAAIVFRRRDHVINVFIMPHVSGPMRRQELRRNGYNIESWSDGEYDFWAVSDLNRDELDMLTKLLGA' A
#
# COMPACT_ATOMS: atom_id res chain seq x y z
N MET A 1 12.71 -4.76 -7.14
CA MET A 1 11.54 -4.61 -6.23
C MET A 1 12.01 -4.65 -4.79
N ALA A 2 11.49 -3.77 -3.97
CA ALA A 2 11.77 -3.75 -2.54
C ALA A 2 10.49 -4.06 -1.77
N ALA A 3 10.65 -4.59 -0.56
CA ALA A 3 9.51 -4.87 0.30
C ALA A 3 9.84 -4.41 1.72
N ILE A 4 8.87 -3.75 2.34
CA ILE A 4 9.00 -3.28 3.72
C ILE A 4 7.82 -3.85 4.50
N VAL A 5 8.11 -4.32 5.72
CA VAL A 5 7.07 -4.86 6.60
C VAL A 5 6.91 -3.93 7.79
N PHE A 6 5.67 -3.49 8.00
CA PHE A 6 5.30 -2.71 9.17
C PHE A 6 4.41 -3.55 10.07
N ARG A 7 4.45 -3.28 11.36
CA ARG A 7 3.57 -3.92 12.32
C ARG A 7 2.78 -2.87 13.09
N ARG A 8 1.49 -3.16 13.27
CA ARG A 8 0.63 -2.37 14.12
C ARG A 8 -0.22 -3.33 14.96
N ARG A 9 0.05 -3.39 16.26
CA ARG A 9 -0.57 -4.37 17.16
C ARG A 9 -0.29 -5.79 16.63
N ASP A 10 -1.34 -6.58 16.37
CA ASP A 10 -1.22 -7.93 15.83
C ASP A 10 -1.30 -7.97 14.31
N HIS A 11 -1.32 -6.81 13.66
CA HIS A 11 -1.46 -6.71 12.22
C HIS A 11 -0.13 -6.48 11.55
N VAL A 12 0.05 -7.12 10.40
CA VAL A 12 1.24 -6.95 9.58
C VAL A 12 0.82 -6.24 8.29
N ILE A 13 1.60 -5.25 7.91
CA ILE A 13 1.38 -4.50 6.67
C ILE A 13 2.60 -4.75 5.78
N ASN A 14 2.37 -5.33 4.62
CA ASN A 14 3.42 -5.53 3.63
C ASN A 14 3.32 -4.42 2.58
N VAL A 15 4.44 -3.72 2.36
CA VAL A 15 4.50 -2.67 1.34
C VAL A 15 5.50 -3.09 0.28
N PHE A 16 5.04 -3.21 -0.95
CA PHE A 16 5.88 -3.55 -2.10
C PHE A 16 6.15 -2.29 -2.90
N ILE A 17 7.39 -2.11 -3.29
CA ILE A 17 7.84 -0.91 -4.00
C ILE A 17 8.53 -1.37 -5.27
N MET A 18 8.11 -0.84 -6.41
CA MET A 18 8.69 -1.17 -7.70
C MET A 18 8.77 0.07 -8.58
N PRO A 19 9.71 0.12 -9.53
CA PRO A 19 9.79 1.27 -10.44
C PRO A 19 8.51 1.42 -11.24
N HIS A 20 8.06 2.66 -11.41
CA HIS A 20 6.93 2.97 -12.26
C HIS A 20 7.36 2.84 -13.72
N VAL A 21 6.63 2.04 -14.51
CA VAL A 21 6.98 1.80 -15.90
C VAL A 21 6.17 2.69 -16.83
N SER A 22 4.85 2.61 -16.75
CA SER A 22 3.97 3.40 -17.62
C SER A 22 2.53 3.29 -17.12
N GLY A 23 1.67 4.15 -17.63
CA GLY A 23 0.28 4.16 -17.29
C GLY A 23 -0.11 5.24 -16.30
N PRO A 24 -1.40 5.36 -15.99
CA PRO A 24 -1.87 6.40 -15.09
C PRO A 24 -1.41 6.18 -13.65
N MET A 25 -1.02 7.27 -13.00
CA MET A 25 -0.60 7.27 -11.61
C MET A 25 -1.82 7.47 -10.73
N ARG A 26 -2.59 6.41 -10.55
CA ARG A 26 -3.82 6.45 -9.77
C ARG A 26 -3.67 5.79 -8.43
N ARG A 27 -4.28 6.41 -7.43
CA ARG A 27 -4.49 5.75 -6.17
C ARG A 27 -5.65 4.77 -6.32
N GLN A 28 -5.46 3.54 -5.89
CA GLN A 28 -6.48 2.50 -5.92
C GLN A 28 -6.65 1.87 -4.56
N GLU A 29 -7.88 1.53 -4.23
CA GLU A 29 -8.22 0.83 -3.01
C GLU A 29 -8.99 -0.42 -3.39
N LEU A 30 -8.47 -1.57 -2.97
CA LEU A 30 -9.05 -2.87 -3.29
C LEU A 30 -9.23 -3.68 -2.01
N ARG A 31 -10.11 -4.66 -2.08
CA ARG A 31 -10.27 -5.62 -1.00
C ARG A 31 -10.34 -7.01 -1.60
N ARG A 32 -9.54 -7.93 -1.06
CA ARG A 32 -9.49 -9.29 -1.57
C ARG A 32 -9.18 -10.27 -0.45
N ASN A 33 -10.04 -11.29 -0.31
CA ASN A 33 -9.86 -12.36 0.67
C ASN A 33 -9.65 -11.85 2.10
N GLY A 34 -10.37 -10.80 2.49
CA GLY A 34 -10.25 -10.22 3.82
C GLY A 34 -9.10 -9.24 4.00
N TYR A 35 -8.27 -9.06 2.98
CA TYR A 35 -7.19 -8.09 3.00
C TYR A 35 -7.58 -6.82 2.28
N ASN A 36 -7.19 -5.69 2.85
CA ASN A 36 -7.28 -4.42 2.18
C ASN A 36 -5.97 -4.15 1.45
N ILE A 37 -6.07 -3.65 0.23
CA ILE A 37 -4.94 -3.36 -0.62
C ILE A 37 -5.06 -1.91 -1.06
N GLU A 38 -3.99 -1.14 -0.88
CA GLU A 38 -3.91 0.21 -1.38
C GLU A 38 -2.70 0.34 -2.28
N SER A 39 -2.88 1.00 -3.40
CA SER A 39 -1.83 1.18 -4.38
C SER A 39 -1.77 2.65 -4.76
N TRP A 40 -0.56 3.17 -4.89
CA TRP A 40 -0.32 4.56 -5.31
C TRP A 40 1.03 4.65 -5.98
N SER A 41 1.30 5.82 -6.59
CA SER A 41 2.57 6.08 -7.25
C SER A 41 3.03 7.49 -6.93
N ASP A 42 4.34 7.68 -6.83
CA ASP A 42 4.92 9.03 -6.69
C ASP A 42 5.51 9.54 -8.01
N GLY A 43 5.30 8.82 -9.10
CA GLY A 43 5.85 9.14 -10.40
C GLY A 43 7.13 8.40 -10.72
N GLU A 44 7.85 7.97 -9.72
CA GLU A 44 9.11 7.22 -9.86
C GLU A 44 8.90 5.77 -9.48
N TYR A 45 8.12 5.53 -8.44
CA TYR A 45 7.87 4.19 -7.91
C TYR A 45 6.39 3.96 -7.71
N ASP A 46 5.99 2.71 -7.88
CA ASP A 46 4.66 2.23 -7.54
C ASP A 46 4.72 1.52 -6.21
N PHE A 47 3.72 1.75 -5.39
CA PHE A 47 3.61 1.19 -4.05
C PHE A 47 2.34 0.35 -3.92
N TRP A 48 2.45 -0.78 -3.23
CA TRP A 48 1.32 -1.65 -2.92
C TRP A 48 1.37 -2.00 -1.45
N ALA A 49 0.38 -1.60 -0.69
CA ALA A 49 0.26 -1.94 0.72
C ALA A 49 -0.85 -2.97 0.90
N VAL A 50 -0.52 -4.08 1.53
CA VAL A 50 -1.45 -5.19 1.75
C VAL A 50 -1.52 -5.49 3.24
N SER A 51 -2.72 -5.48 3.82
CA SER A 51 -2.89 -5.75 5.23
C SER A 51 -4.33 -6.17 5.55
N ASP A 52 -4.50 -6.87 6.68
CA ASP A 52 -5.80 -7.16 7.24
C ASP A 52 -6.31 -6.04 8.17
N LEU A 53 -5.56 -4.96 8.30
CA LEU A 53 -6.04 -3.77 8.99
C LEU A 53 -7.34 -3.25 8.34
N ASN A 54 -8.19 -2.60 9.15
CA ASN A 54 -9.36 -1.98 8.57
C ASN A 54 -8.94 -0.84 7.62
N ARG A 55 -9.85 -0.47 6.74
CA ARG A 55 -9.56 0.50 5.67
C ARG A 55 -9.06 1.83 6.23
N ASP A 56 -9.67 2.32 7.30
CA ASP A 56 -9.32 3.62 7.84
C ASP A 56 -7.91 3.64 8.41
N GLU A 57 -7.51 2.59 9.13
CA GLU A 57 -6.18 2.51 9.70
C GLU A 57 -5.13 2.33 8.61
N LEU A 58 -5.41 1.51 7.61
CA LEU A 58 -4.49 1.33 6.49
C LEU A 58 -4.32 2.63 5.72
N ASP A 59 -5.42 3.35 5.49
CA ASP A 59 -5.39 4.62 4.80
C ASP A 59 -4.52 5.65 5.54
N MET A 60 -4.63 5.71 6.85
CA MET A 60 -3.79 6.59 7.67
C MET A 60 -2.31 6.25 7.51
N LEU A 61 -1.98 4.96 7.53
CA LEU A 61 -0.60 4.52 7.38
C LEU A 61 -0.05 4.86 6.00
N THR A 62 -0.80 4.57 4.95
CA THR A 62 -0.32 4.84 3.59
C THR A 62 -0.12 6.33 3.34
N LYS A 63 -0.95 7.18 3.96
CA LYS A 63 -0.76 8.64 3.85
C LYS A 63 0.53 9.10 4.51
N LEU A 64 0.93 8.46 5.60
CA LEU A 64 2.22 8.74 6.22
C LEU A 64 3.37 8.32 5.33
N LEU A 65 3.15 7.36 4.43
CA LEU A 65 4.16 6.90 3.48
C LEU A 65 4.15 7.70 2.18
N GLY A 66 3.27 8.68 2.05
CA GLY A 66 3.25 9.54 0.88
C GLY A 66 2.11 9.28 -0.11
N ALA A 67 1.15 8.47 0.29
CA ALA A 67 0.00 8.19 -0.58
C ALA A 67 -0.93 9.37 -0.73
#